data_e3bd3d7c277dc0dc00ab211c7270d76e
#
_entry.id   e3bd3d7c277dc0dc00ab211c7270d76e
#
_cell.length_a   1.000
_cell.length_b   1.000
_cell.length_c   1.000
_cell.angle_alpha   90.00
_cell.angle_beta   90.00
_cell.angle_gamma   90.00
#
_symmetry.space_group_name_H-M   'P 1'
#
loop_
_entity.id
_entity.type
_entity.pdbx_description
1 polymer ?
#
loop_
_entity_poly.entity_id
_entity_poly.type
_entity_poly.pdbx_seq_one_letter_code
_entity_poly.pdbx_strand_id
1 'polypeptide(L)'
;DTFWGYIAKDFHWFKPWTQVYRGEPEIGDNEWFVGGKTNICYNCLDAQIEKGRGDKVALLFQGEPEADCKRFTYNELLKHVCRFANALKKNGVKKGDRIVLYLPMIWQLPVVMLACARIGAVHTVVFGGFSAEALADRMLACGAKKMVTTNGYWRSGQKINAKANADKACMLCANAGLTIDDVFVVDRMVDFEVPYITYRDTALSKELMLDEISDYCPAEKMDAEDPLFIMYTSGSTGSPKGTLHTTAGYMVYTYTTFKYIFDYKEDDIFFCTADIGWITGHSYIVYGPLLNGATTVMYESVPTYPEPDRFWHIIDKFKVTIFYTAPTVIRALMNQDIQWIEKHDLSTLRLLGSVGEPINPEAWHWYSHYVGHDRCPIVDTWWQTEAGGVLISTIPGAFGSKPGSAALPFFGVKPVVLRSRTSGDEPAVEADVNEKGELCLASAWPGIMRTLYGEPERHQDGYYTQQPGYFFTGDGAYKDEDGYFWITGRIDDVVNISGHRLGTVEIEDALLSHPAIVEAAVVGYPHKVK
;
A
#
# COMPACT_ATOMS: atom_id res chain seq x y z
N ASP A 1 4.36 -1.03 -24.83
CA ASP A 1 4.75 -2.46 -24.84
C ASP A 1 6.27 -2.65 -24.78
N THR A 2 7.04 -1.94 -25.62
CA THR A 2 8.51 -2.12 -25.69
C THR A 2 9.19 -1.85 -24.36
N PHE A 3 8.82 -0.74 -23.68
CA PHE A 3 9.38 -0.36 -22.38
C PHE A 3 9.12 -1.41 -21.30
N TRP A 4 7.84 -1.81 -21.13
CA TRP A 4 7.47 -2.78 -20.10
C TRP A 4 8.03 -4.18 -20.38
N GLY A 5 8.08 -4.57 -21.65
CA GLY A 5 8.73 -5.81 -22.07
C GLY A 5 10.23 -5.82 -21.84
N TYR A 6 10.89 -4.65 -21.93
CA TYR A 6 12.30 -4.51 -21.59
C TYR A 6 12.52 -4.67 -20.08
N ILE A 7 11.76 -3.94 -19.26
CA ILE A 7 11.84 -4.02 -17.79
C ILE A 7 11.54 -5.44 -17.29
N ALA A 8 10.55 -6.10 -17.88
CA ALA A 8 10.15 -7.45 -17.44
C ALA A 8 11.25 -8.51 -17.62
N LYS A 9 12.28 -8.25 -18.41
CA LYS A 9 13.46 -9.14 -18.55
C LYS A 9 14.35 -9.20 -17.30
N ASP A 10 14.24 -8.23 -16.40
CA ASP A 10 15.02 -8.20 -15.16
C ASP A 10 14.55 -9.23 -14.13
N PHE A 11 13.40 -9.87 -14.37
CA PHE A 11 12.75 -10.82 -13.47
C PHE A 11 12.96 -12.26 -13.89
N HIS A 12 12.82 -13.16 -12.90
CA HIS A 12 12.78 -14.58 -13.16
C HIS A 12 11.39 -15.00 -13.66
N TRP A 13 11.36 -15.66 -14.82
CA TRP A 13 10.16 -16.26 -15.43
C TRP A 13 10.38 -17.76 -15.57
N PHE A 14 9.51 -18.56 -14.96
CA PHE A 14 9.48 -20.02 -15.20
C PHE A 14 9.08 -20.33 -16.65
N LYS A 15 8.28 -19.44 -17.25
CA LYS A 15 7.92 -19.43 -18.66
C LYS A 15 7.80 -17.98 -19.12
N PRO A 16 8.54 -17.55 -20.13
CA PRO A 16 8.40 -16.21 -20.70
C PRO A 16 6.99 -15.95 -21.25
N TRP A 17 6.60 -14.70 -21.28
CA TRP A 17 5.35 -14.26 -21.91
C TRP A 17 5.45 -14.30 -23.43
N THR A 18 4.30 -14.38 -24.09
CA THR A 18 4.20 -14.34 -25.57
C THR A 18 3.83 -12.94 -26.08
N GLN A 19 3.14 -12.16 -25.26
CA GLN A 19 2.70 -10.80 -25.56
C GLN A 19 2.76 -9.95 -24.28
N VAL A 20 3.27 -8.71 -24.40
CA VAL A 20 3.42 -7.82 -23.22
C VAL A 20 2.08 -7.33 -22.71
N TYR A 21 1.20 -6.91 -23.61
CA TYR A 21 -0.11 -6.38 -23.28
C TYR A 21 -1.16 -6.85 -24.28
N ARG A 22 -2.34 -7.19 -23.80
CA ARG A 22 -3.56 -7.47 -24.56
C ARG A 22 -4.75 -6.88 -23.82
N GLY A 23 -5.66 -6.23 -24.54
CA GLY A 23 -6.91 -5.75 -23.97
C GLY A 23 -7.38 -4.43 -24.56
N GLU A 24 -8.46 -3.93 -24.00
CA GLU A 24 -9.12 -2.68 -24.35
C GLU A 24 -9.16 -1.77 -23.09
N PRO A 25 -8.17 -0.85 -22.94
CA PRO A 25 -8.03 -0.05 -21.74
C PRO A 25 -9.24 0.87 -21.50
N GLU A 26 -9.96 1.23 -22.57
CA GLU A 26 -11.14 2.10 -22.55
C GLU A 26 -12.32 1.50 -21.76
N ILE A 27 -12.34 0.18 -21.62
CA ILE A 27 -13.35 -0.56 -20.86
C ILE A 27 -12.76 -1.37 -19.71
N GLY A 28 -11.49 -1.16 -19.38
CA GLY A 28 -10.83 -1.83 -18.27
C GLY A 28 -10.50 -3.30 -18.48
N ASP A 29 -10.56 -3.78 -19.71
CA ASP A 29 -10.08 -5.11 -20.08
C ASP A 29 -8.57 -5.06 -20.29
N ASN A 30 -7.81 -5.60 -19.34
CA ASN A 30 -6.36 -5.49 -19.30
C ASN A 30 -5.69 -6.81 -18.92
N GLU A 31 -4.85 -7.32 -19.79
CA GLU A 31 -3.97 -8.46 -19.53
C GLU A 31 -2.51 -8.09 -19.81
N TRP A 32 -1.63 -8.37 -18.85
CA TRP A 32 -0.21 -8.07 -18.97
C TRP A 32 0.65 -9.33 -18.92
N PHE A 33 1.68 -9.38 -19.75
CA PHE A 33 2.63 -10.50 -19.85
C PHE A 33 1.96 -11.84 -20.14
N VAL A 34 1.07 -11.82 -21.13
CA VAL A 34 0.17 -12.93 -21.54
C VAL A 34 0.94 -14.24 -21.75
N GLY A 35 0.50 -15.30 -21.10
CA GLY A 35 1.09 -16.64 -21.18
C GLY A 35 2.39 -16.82 -20.41
N GLY A 36 2.88 -15.78 -19.74
CA GLY A 36 4.04 -15.84 -18.83
C GLY A 36 3.70 -16.56 -17.53
N LYS A 37 4.72 -17.22 -16.94
CA LYS A 37 4.62 -17.80 -15.60
C LYS A 37 5.76 -17.32 -14.72
N THR A 38 5.43 -16.79 -13.55
CA THR A 38 6.38 -16.26 -12.57
C THR A 38 5.87 -16.46 -11.15
N ASN A 39 6.61 -15.98 -10.16
CA ASN A 39 6.17 -15.87 -8.78
C ASN A 39 6.79 -14.63 -8.15
N ILE A 40 5.98 -13.76 -7.58
CA ILE A 40 6.47 -12.50 -6.99
C ILE A 40 7.36 -12.75 -5.76
N CYS A 41 7.03 -13.75 -4.92
CA CYS A 41 7.87 -14.11 -3.77
C CYS A 41 9.24 -14.61 -4.21
N TYR A 42 9.32 -15.42 -5.27
CA TYR A 42 10.59 -15.86 -5.85
C TYR A 42 11.44 -14.65 -6.27
N ASN A 43 10.83 -13.68 -6.96
CA ASN A 43 11.53 -12.49 -7.40
C ASN A 43 11.92 -11.54 -6.25
N CYS A 44 11.16 -11.53 -5.15
CA CYS A 44 11.50 -10.78 -3.95
C CYS A 44 12.67 -11.37 -3.16
N LEU A 45 12.83 -12.70 -3.16
CA LEU A 45 13.76 -13.40 -2.26
C LEU A 45 14.76 -14.27 -3.01
N ASP A 46 14.34 -15.37 -3.63
CA ASP A 46 15.22 -16.34 -4.30
C ASP A 46 16.09 -15.64 -5.36
N ALA A 47 15.48 -14.87 -6.24
CA ALA A 47 16.21 -14.15 -7.29
C ALA A 47 17.20 -13.10 -6.73
N GLN A 48 16.92 -12.51 -5.57
CA GLN A 48 17.86 -11.59 -4.92
C GLN A 48 19.06 -12.35 -4.32
N ILE A 49 18.82 -13.52 -3.74
CA ILE A 49 19.87 -14.40 -3.24
C ILE A 49 20.76 -14.89 -4.40
N GLU A 50 20.16 -15.29 -5.52
CA GLU A 50 20.88 -15.66 -6.75
C GLU A 50 21.75 -14.52 -7.31
N LYS A 51 21.33 -13.27 -7.11
CA LYS A 51 22.09 -12.05 -7.44
C LYS A 51 23.18 -11.70 -6.41
N GLY A 52 23.42 -12.58 -5.41
CA GLY A 52 24.47 -12.39 -4.40
C GLY A 52 24.05 -11.57 -3.17
N ARG A 53 22.74 -11.29 -2.99
CA ARG A 53 22.23 -10.50 -1.85
C ARG A 53 21.77 -11.33 -0.66
N GLY A 54 22.12 -12.63 -0.61
CA GLY A 54 21.67 -13.53 0.45
C GLY A 54 21.93 -13.04 1.87
N ASP A 55 23.11 -12.46 2.11
CA ASP A 55 23.52 -11.94 3.43
C ASP A 55 23.20 -10.46 3.63
N LYS A 56 22.66 -9.78 2.60
CA LYS A 56 22.17 -8.41 2.74
C LYS A 56 20.92 -8.39 3.61
N VAL A 57 20.79 -7.35 4.41
CA VAL A 57 19.57 -7.12 5.21
C VAL A 57 18.41 -6.82 4.29
N ALA A 58 17.35 -7.60 4.41
CA ALA A 58 16.09 -7.40 3.70
C ALA A 58 15.09 -6.59 4.53
N LEU A 59 14.96 -6.92 5.82
CA LEU A 59 13.99 -6.31 6.73
C LEU A 59 14.63 -5.94 8.06
N LEU A 60 14.45 -4.68 8.46
CA LEU A 60 14.70 -4.15 9.79
C LEU A 60 13.34 -3.90 10.46
N PHE A 61 13.10 -4.57 11.57
CA PHE A 61 11.87 -4.41 12.35
C PHE A 61 12.18 -3.74 13.69
N GLN A 62 11.43 -2.70 13.99
CA GLN A 62 11.39 -2.06 15.30
C GLN A 62 10.01 -2.28 15.92
N GLY A 63 9.96 -3.03 17.01
CA GLY A 63 8.76 -3.14 17.85
C GLY A 63 8.48 -1.84 18.60
N GLU A 64 7.28 -1.73 19.18
CA GLU A 64 6.97 -0.59 20.05
C GLU A 64 7.92 -0.52 21.25
N PRO A 65 8.19 -1.62 22.01
CA PRO A 65 9.29 -1.62 22.97
C PRO A 65 10.63 -1.41 22.24
N GLU A 66 11.45 -0.49 22.75
CA GLU A 66 12.72 -0.13 22.11
C GLU A 66 13.69 -1.30 21.97
N ALA A 67 13.72 -2.17 22.98
CA ALA A 67 14.55 -3.38 22.99
C ALA A 67 14.09 -4.44 21.96
N ASP A 68 12.85 -4.36 21.47
CA ASP A 68 12.33 -5.30 20.50
C ASP A 68 12.69 -4.90 19.07
N CYS A 69 13.90 -5.23 18.69
CA CYS A 69 14.46 -4.97 17.37
C CYS A 69 14.86 -6.27 16.72
N LYS A 70 14.50 -6.47 15.45
CA LYS A 70 14.89 -7.64 14.67
C LYS A 70 15.47 -7.22 13.33
N ARG A 71 16.37 -8.04 12.86
CA ARG A 71 17.03 -7.89 11.57
C ARG A 71 16.97 -9.24 10.85
N PHE A 72 16.58 -9.21 9.58
CA PHE A 72 16.53 -10.39 8.74
C PHE A 72 17.31 -10.15 7.45
N THR A 73 18.25 -11.00 7.13
CA THR A 73 18.86 -11.06 5.81
C THR A 73 17.88 -11.68 4.80
N TYR A 74 18.18 -11.57 3.49
CA TYR A 74 17.37 -12.24 2.46
C TYR A 74 17.30 -13.75 2.68
N ASN A 75 18.43 -14.39 3.06
CA ASN A 75 18.48 -15.81 3.41
C ASN A 75 17.58 -16.16 4.59
N GLU A 76 17.64 -15.38 5.67
CA GLU A 76 16.83 -15.62 6.87
C GLU A 76 15.33 -15.36 6.58
N LEU A 77 15.02 -14.29 5.86
CA LEU A 77 13.64 -13.97 5.48
C LEU A 77 13.04 -15.10 4.62
N LEU A 78 13.80 -15.61 3.64
CA LEU A 78 13.36 -16.74 2.80
C LEU A 78 13.07 -17.99 3.64
N LYS A 79 13.90 -18.33 4.62
CA LYS A 79 13.65 -19.45 5.53
C LYS A 79 12.34 -19.28 6.30
N HIS A 80 12.12 -18.10 6.88
CA HIS A 80 10.86 -17.82 7.57
C HIS A 80 9.66 -17.96 6.63
N VAL A 81 9.74 -17.38 5.42
CA VAL A 81 8.67 -17.47 4.42
C VAL A 81 8.40 -18.93 4.02
N CYS A 82 9.44 -19.74 3.78
CA CYS A 82 9.27 -21.15 3.43
C CYS A 82 8.63 -21.97 4.57
N ARG A 83 9.02 -21.73 5.81
CA ARG A 83 8.42 -22.39 6.98
C ARG A 83 6.94 -22.02 7.12
N PHE A 84 6.59 -20.74 7.04
CA PHE A 84 5.19 -20.31 7.03
C PHE A 84 4.40 -20.92 5.87
N ALA A 85 4.95 -20.90 4.66
CA ALA A 85 4.33 -21.52 3.49
C ALA A 85 4.07 -23.03 3.69
N ASN A 86 5.03 -23.76 4.23
CA ASN A 86 4.88 -25.19 4.52
C ASN A 86 3.87 -25.45 5.64
N ALA A 87 3.84 -24.62 6.69
CA ALA A 87 2.84 -24.73 7.74
C ALA A 87 1.41 -24.48 7.20
N LEU A 88 1.24 -23.47 6.36
CA LEU A 88 -0.05 -23.21 5.69
C LEU A 88 -0.47 -24.40 4.80
N LYS A 89 0.45 -24.96 4.00
CA LYS A 89 0.20 -26.15 3.16
C LYS A 89 -0.16 -27.38 3.99
N LYS A 90 0.54 -27.63 5.10
CA LYS A 90 0.24 -28.72 6.04
C LYS A 90 -1.18 -28.62 6.57
N ASN A 91 -1.67 -27.40 6.81
CA ASN A 91 -3.04 -27.10 7.22
C ASN A 91 -4.02 -26.89 6.04
N GLY A 92 -3.72 -27.47 4.88
CA GLY A 92 -4.63 -27.59 3.74
C GLY A 92 -4.82 -26.34 2.91
N VAL A 93 -3.96 -25.32 3.05
CA VAL A 93 -3.99 -24.14 2.16
C VAL A 93 -3.46 -24.51 0.77
N LYS A 94 -4.19 -24.09 -0.28
CA LYS A 94 -3.90 -24.41 -1.68
C LYS A 94 -3.87 -23.13 -2.52
N LYS A 95 -3.30 -23.24 -3.72
CA LYS A 95 -3.38 -22.21 -4.76
C LYS A 95 -4.84 -21.76 -4.97
N GLY A 96 -5.07 -20.45 -4.99
CA GLY A 96 -6.38 -19.83 -5.18
C GLY A 96 -7.22 -19.67 -3.90
N ASP A 97 -6.82 -20.26 -2.77
CA ASP A 97 -7.48 -20.00 -1.49
C ASP A 97 -7.31 -18.53 -1.09
N ARG A 98 -8.40 -17.90 -0.60
CA ARG A 98 -8.35 -16.55 -0.01
C ARG A 98 -8.05 -16.66 1.46
N ILE A 99 -7.03 -15.95 1.90
CA ILE A 99 -6.60 -15.91 3.30
C ILE A 99 -6.63 -14.47 3.79
N VAL A 100 -7.40 -14.22 4.85
CA VAL A 100 -7.40 -12.92 5.51
C VAL A 100 -6.25 -12.83 6.49
N LEU A 101 -5.49 -11.75 6.41
CA LEU A 101 -4.38 -11.43 7.30
C LEU A 101 -4.80 -10.28 8.22
N TYR A 102 -5.27 -10.61 9.41
CA TYR A 102 -5.62 -9.65 10.46
C TYR A 102 -4.47 -9.55 11.45
N LEU A 103 -3.42 -8.86 11.01
CA LEU A 103 -2.17 -8.70 11.73
C LEU A 103 -1.80 -7.21 11.82
N PRO A 104 -1.29 -6.74 12.95
CA PRO A 104 -0.71 -5.40 13.05
C PRO A 104 0.65 -5.34 12.33
N MET A 105 1.33 -4.18 12.43
CA MET A 105 2.63 -3.94 11.84
C MET A 105 3.75 -4.73 12.55
N ILE A 106 3.68 -6.06 12.52
CA ILE A 106 4.67 -7.00 13.05
C ILE A 106 5.43 -7.71 11.92
N TRP A 107 6.67 -8.12 12.17
CA TRP A 107 7.52 -8.72 11.13
C TRP A 107 6.92 -9.99 10.49
N GLN A 108 6.02 -10.67 11.19
CA GLN A 108 5.31 -11.83 10.64
C GLN A 108 4.36 -11.45 9.49
N LEU A 109 3.83 -10.23 9.45
CA LEU A 109 2.88 -9.83 8.42
C LEU A 109 3.48 -9.91 7.00
N PRO A 110 4.61 -9.26 6.66
CA PRO A 110 5.23 -9.42 5.34
C PRO A 110 5.67 -10.87 5.07
N VAL A 111 6.09 -11.62 6.09
CA VAL A 111 6.45 -13.04 5.93
C VAL A 111 5.24 -13.86 5.48
N VAL A 112 4.08 -13.68 6.10
CA VAL A 112 2.84 -14.41 5.73
C VAL A 112 2.35 -13.97 4.35
N MET A 113 2.41 -12.69 4.00
CA MET A 113 2.08 -12.21 2.65
C MET A 113 2.91 -12.91 1.58
N LEU A 114 4.23 -12.96 1.78
CA LEU A 114 5.17 -13.63 0.88
C LEU A 114 4.95 -15.15 0.86
N ALA A 115 4.60 -15.76 2.00
CA ALA A 115 4.27 -17.18 2.08
C ALA A 115 3.00 -17.51 1.27
N CYS A 116 1.95 -16.70 1.37
CA CYS A 116 0.76 -16.82 0.54
C CYS A 116 1.10 -16.71 -0.95
N ALA A 117 1.85 -15.66 -1.33
CA ALA A 117 2.29 -15.47 -2.71
C ALA A 117 3.15 -16.64 -3.22
N ARG A 118 4.00 -17.21 -2.36
CA ARG A 118 4.87 -18.35 -2.70
C ARG A 118 4.09 -19.59 -3.11
N ILE A 119 2.98 -19.88 -2.41
CA ILE A 119 2.14 -21.06 -2.67
C ILE A 119 0.91 -20.78 -3.56
N GLY A 120 0.78 -19.54 -4.04
CA GLY A 120 -0.32 -19.13 -4.92
C GLY A 120 -1.65 -18.89 -4.19
N ALA A 121 -1.65 -18.72 -2.87
CA ALA A 121 -2.82 -18.29 -2.12
C ALA A 121 -3.01 -16.76 -2.26
N VAL A 122 -4.27 -16.32 -2.33
CA VAL A 122 -4.64 -14.92 -2.47
C VAL A 122 -4.78 -14.30 -1.09
N HIS A 123 -3.92 -13.36 -0.73
CA HIS A 123 -4.01 -12.71 0.57
C HIS A 123 -4.91 -11.47 0.55
N THR A 124 -5.53 -11.20 1.68
CA THR A 124 -6.30 -9.97 1.94
C THR A 124 -5.87 -9.45 3.30
N VAL A 125 -5.07 -8.40 3.33
CA VAL A 125 -4.65 -7.77 4.58
C VAL A 125 -5.74 -6.84 5.07
N VAL A 126 -6.10 -6.99 6.33
CA VAL A 126 -7.07 -6.13 7.01
C VAL A 126 -6.35 -5.35 8.10
N PHE A 127 -6.49 -4.04 8.08
CA PHE A 127 -5.86 -3.15 9.05
C PHE A 127 -6.14 -3.58 10.50
N GLY A 128 -5.10 -3.78 11.30
CA GLY A 128 -5.21 -4.29 12.68
C GLY A 128 -6.04 -3.44 13.62
N GLY A 129 -6.27 -2.17 13.30
CA GLY A 129 -7.12 -1.27 14.06
C GLY A 129 -8.62 -1.34 13.72
N PHE A 130 -9.02 -2.15 12.73
CA PHE A 130 -10.44 -2.29 12.39
C PHE A 130 -11.20 -3.14 13.41
N SER A 131 -12.50 -2.84 13.57
CA SER A 131 -13.42 -3.59 14.42
C SER A 131 -13.68 -5.01 13.89
N ALA A 132 -14.24 -5.85 14.73
CA ALA A 132 -14.64 -7.19 14.34
C ALA A 132 -15.70 -7.20 13.21
N GLU A 133 -16.58 -6.21 13.18
CA GLU A 133 -17.57 -6.01 12.13
C GLU A 133 -16.89 -5.72 10.78
N ALA A 134 -15.97 -4.73 10.75
CA ALA A 134 -15.24 -4.39 9.55
C ALA A 134 -14.34 -5.54 9.04
N LEU A 135 -13.83 -6.37 9.94
CA LEU A 135 -13.10 -7.60 9.58
C LEU A 135 -14.06 -8.63 8.97
N ALA A 136 -15.21 -8.87 9.60
CA ALA A 136 -16.22 -9.82 9.12
C ALA A 136 -16.74 -9.44 7.73
N ASP A 137 -17.01 -8.15 7.48
CA ASP A 137 -17.46 -7.65 6.16
C ASP A 137 -16.50 -8.03 5.05
N ARG A 138 -15.18 -7.89 5.28
CA ARG A 138 -14.16 -8.24 4.30
C ARG A 138 -14.02 -9.76 4.09
N MET A 139 -14.15 -10.53 5.17
CA MET A 139 -14.16 -11.99 5.11
C MET A 139 -15.36 -12.50 4.29
N LEU A 140 -16.53 -11.94 4.54
CA LEU A 140 -17.75 -12.25 3.78
C LEU A 140 -17.61 -11.86 2.31
N ALA A 141 -17.11 -10.66 2.04
CA ALA A 141 -16.96 -10.14 0.68
C ALA A 141 -16.00 -10.99 -0.19
N CYS A 142 -14.91 -11.51 0.38
CA CYS A 142 -14.00 -12.39 -0.39
C CYS A 142 -14.32 -13.90 -0.21
N GLY A 143 -15.26 -14.27 0.64
CA GLY A 143 -15.57 -15.66 0.94
C GLY A 143 -14.38 -16.41 1.55
N ALA A 144 -13.52 -15.73 2.29
CA ALA A 144 -12.37 -16.35 2.92
C ALA A 144 -12.79 -17.20 4.12
N LYS A 145 -12.35 -18.45 4.12
CA LYS A 145 -12.58 -19.41 5.21
C LYS A 145 -11.38 -19.62 6.12
N LYS A 146 -10.29 -18.93 5.83
CA LYS A 146 -9.02 -19.04 6.55
C LYS A 146 -8.51 -17.65 6.93
N MET A 147 -7.98 -17.53 8.14
CA MET A 147 -7.44 -16.28 8.64
C MET A 147 -6.12 -16.50 9.38
N VAL A 148 -5.19 -15.57 9.26
CA VAL A 148 -4.02 -15.47 10.12
C VAL A 148 -4.19 -14.26 11.03
N THR A 149 -4.02 -14.43 12.32
CA THR A 149 -4.10 -13.37 13.32
C THR A 149 -3.01 -13.53 14.37
N THR A 150 -2.98 -12.62 15.35
CA THR A 150 -2.05 -12.69 16.50
C THR A 150 -2.83 -12.74 17.81
N ASN A 151 -2.17 -13.24 18.86
CA ASN A 151 -2.73 -13.18 20.21
C ASN A 151 -3.00 -11.73 20.64
N GLY A 152 -2.04 -10.83 20.49
CA GLY A 152 -2.16 -9.42 20.81
C GLY A 152 -0.97 -8.64 20.28
N TYR A 153 -1.00 -7.32 20.44
CA TYR A 153 0.08 -6.42 20.03
C TYR A 153 0.09 -5.14 20.88
N TRP A 154 1.16 -4.36 20.71
CA TRP A 154 1.32 -3.08 21.37
C TRP A 154 0.87 -1.94 20.48
N ARG A 155 0.16 -0.95 21.05
CA ARG A 155 -0.14 0.31 20.37
C ARG A 155 -0.23 1.44 21.39
N SER A 156 0.64 2.43 21.30
CA SER A 156 0.72 3.58 22.22
C SER A 156 0.76 3.14 23.69
N GLY A 157 1.58 2.15 24.02
CA GLY A 157 1.73 1.59 25.38
C GLY A 157 0.61 0.66 25.83
N GLN A 158 -0.42 0.46 25.02
CA GLN A 158 -1.55 -0.40 25.35
C GLN A 158 -1.40 -1.78 24.71
N LYS A 159 -1.85 -2.80 25.44
CA LYS A 159 -1.98 -4.18 24.92
C LYS A 159 -3.33 -4.34 24.24
N ILE A 160 -3.33 -4.65 22.96
CA ILE A 160 -4.55 -4.87 22.17
C ILE A 160 -4.73 -6.37 21.96
N ASN A 161 -5.92 -6.88 22.28
CA ASN A 161 -6.29 -8.29 22.08
C ASN A 161 -6.84 -8.49 20.66
N ALA A 162 -5.97 -8.82 19.70
CA ALA A 162 -6.36 -9.05 18.31
C ALA A 162 -7.20 -10.33 18.16
N LYS A 163 -6.88 -11.38 18.94
CA LYS A 163 -7.60 -12.67 18.90
C LYS A 163 -9.07 -12.51 19.28
N ALA A 164 -9.39 -11.68 20.26
CA ALA A 164 -10.78 -11.44 20.66
C ALA A 164 -11.62 -10.82 19.52
N ASN A 165 -11.03 -9.85 18.78
CA ASN A 165 -11.67 -9.29 17.60
C ASN A 165 -11.84 -10.32 16.49
N ALA A 166 -10.80 -11.14 16.25
CA ALA A 166 -10.84 -12.21 15.26
C ALA A 166 -11.93 -13.24 15.59
N ASP A 167 -12.09 -13.64 16.85
CA ASP A 167 -13.13 -14.58 17.29
C ASP A 167 -14.53 -13.99 17.09
N LYS A 168 -14.73 -12.73 17.44
CA LYS A 168 -16.00 -12.02 17.22
C LYS A 168 -16.32 -11.92 15.72
N ALA A 169 -15.33 -11.64 14.87
CA ALA A 169 -15.52 -11.61 13.43
C ALA A 169 -15.92 -12.99 12.87
N CYS A 170 -15.29 -14.07 13.33
CA CYS A 170 -15.67 -15.44 12.95
C CYS A 170 -17.12 -15.76 13.34
N MET A 171 -17.55 -15.31 14.51
CA MET A 171 -18.95 -15.49 14.95
C MET A 171 -19.92 -14.70 14.05
N LEU A 172 -19.59 -13.47 13.69
CA LEU A 172 -20.40 -12.64 12.77
C LEU A 172 -20.49 -13.30 11.39
N CYS A 173 -19.38 -13.82 10.85
CA CYS A 173 -19.36 -14.57 9.60
C CYS A 173 -20.24 -15.81 9.66
N ALA A 174 -20.18 -16.59 10.76
CA ALA A 174 -21.02 -17.78 10.94
C ALA A 174 -22.51 -17.44 10.98
N ASN A 175 -22.88 -16.35 11.65
CA ASN A 175 -24.26 -15.85 11.68
C ASN A 175 -24.76 -15.43 10.28
N ALA A 176 -23.85 -14.98 9.41
CA ALA A 176 -24.14 -14.64 8.01
C ALA A 176 -23.99 -15.82 7.04
N GLY A 177 -23.77 -17.04 7.53
CA GLY A 177 -23.70 -18.27 6.74
C GLY A 177 -22.30 -18.64 6.22
N LEU A 178 -21.25 -17.94 6.62
CA LEU A 178 -19.85 -18.26 6.27
C LEU A 178 -19.12 -18.85 7.49
N THR A 179 -18.89 -20.16 7.48
CA THR A 179 -18.07 -20.82 8.50
C THR A 179 -16.59 -20.60 8.22
N ILE A 180 -15.84 -20.21 9.23
CA ILE A 180 -14.37 -20.08 9.16
C ILE A 180 -13.77 -21.42 9.61
N ASP A 181 -13.03 -22.04 8.69
CA ASP A 181 -12.48 -23.38 8.89
C ASP A 181 -11.21 -23.35 9.76
N ASP A 182 -10.31 -22.37 9.49
CA ASP A 182 -9.01 -22.28 10.14
C ASP A 182 -8.68 -20.85 10.58
N VAL A 183 -8.20 -20.70 11.81
CA VAL A 183 -7.59 -19.48 12.34
C VAL A 183 -6.19 -19.79 12.83
N PHE A 184 -5.20 -19.29 12.11
CA PHE A 184 -3.79 -19.43 12.43
C PHE A 184 -3.36 -18.29 13.34
N VAL A 185 -2.89 -18.61 14.54
CA VAL A 185 -2.52 -17.60 15.55
C VAL A 185 -1.00 -17.56 15.70
N VAL A 186 -0.40 -16.39 15.46
CA VAL A 186 1.01 -16.12 15.77
C VAL A 186 1.11 -15.42 17.11
N ASP A 187 2.07 -15.82 17.93
CA ASP A 187 2.32 -15.19 19.23
C ASP A 187 3.24 -13.98 19.03
N ARG A 188 2.67 -12.79 19.15
CA ARG A 188 3.44 -11.54 19.20
C ARG A 188 3.85 -11.20 20.64
N MET A 189 2.98 -11.50 21.59
CA MET A 189 3.17 -11.19 23.00
C MET A 189 3.34 -12.48 23.80
N VAL A 190 4.52 -12.71 24.37
CA VAL A 190 4.88 -13.97 25.05
C VAL A 190 3.99 -14.25 26.26
N ASP A 191 3.70 -13.22 27.07
CA ASP A 191 2.92 -13.35 28.31
C ASP A 191 1.47 -12.89 28.15
N PHE A 192 0.90 -13.05 26.94
CA PHE A 192 -0.47 -12.67 26.65
C PHE A 192 -1.29 -13.88 26.22
N GLU A 193 -1.88 -14.55 27.21
CA GLU A 193 -2.69 -15.74 26.97
C GLU A 193 -4.05 -15.37 26.33
N VAL A 194 -4.42 -16.13 25.32
CA VAL A 194 -5.72 -16.04 24.64
C VAL A 194 -6.35 -17.42 24.54
N PRO A 195 -7.69 -17.52 24.54
CA PRO A 195 -8.36 -18.80 24.36
C PRO A 195 -8.14 -19.33 22.93
N TYR A 196 -7.97 -20.64 22.81
CA TYR A 196 -7.92 -21.38 21.56
C TYR A 196 -9.16 -22.25 21.39
N ILE A 197 -9.82 -22.15 20.24
CA ILE A 197 -10.93 -23.01 19.86
C ILE A 197 -10.33 -24.21 19.11
N THR A 198 -10.26 -25.37 19.79
CA THR A 198 -9.46 -26.54 19.40
C THR A 198 -9.80 -27.13 18.02
N TYR A 199 -11.01 -26.98 17.53
CA TYR A 199 -11.41 -27.50 16.21
C TYR A 199 -11.15 -26.51 15.06
N ARG A 200 -10.71 -25.27 15.35
CA ARG A 200 -10.52 -24.20 14.38
C ARG A 200 -9.15 -23.55 14.47
N ASP A 201 -8.64 -23.38 15.68
CA ASP A 201 -7.45 -22.55 15.92
C ASP A 201 -6.16 -23.37 15.92
N THR A 202 -5.18 -22.92 15.14
CA THR A 202 -3.83 -23.48 15.12
C THR A 202 -2.84 -22.50 15.74
N ALA A 203 -2.09 -22.95 16.76
CA ALA A 203 -1.00 -22.20 17.36
C ALA A 203 0.20 -22.18 16.40
N LEU A 204 0.16 -21.32 15.40
CA LEU A 204 1.10 -21.30 14.29
C LEU A 204 2.55 -21.07 14.75
N SER A 205 2.76 -20.22 15.75
CA SER A 205 4.10 -20.00 16.33
C SER A 205 4.72 -21.29 16.88
N LYS A 206 3.93 -22.15 17.51
CA LYS A 206 4.39 -23.44 18.01
C LYS A 206 4.68 -24.40 16.87
N GLU A 207 3.80 -24.43 15.86
CA GLU A 207 3.98 -25.29 14.69
C GLU A 207 5.24 -24.92 13.90
N LEU A 208 5.54 -23.64 13.75
CA LEU A 208 6.76 -23.15 13.09
C LEU A 208 8.05 -23.56 13.80
N MET A 209 8.00 -23.95 15.05
CA MET A 209 9.17 -24.44 15.81
C MET A 209 9.41 -25.95 15.62
N LEU A 210 8.50 -26.69 14.97
CA LEU A 210 8.64 -28.12 14.76
C LEU A 210 9.74 -28.42 13.70
N ASP A 211 10.60 -29.39 13.98
CA ASP A 211 11.69 -29.78 13.07
C ASP A 211 11.19 -30.33 11.73
N GLU A 212 9.97 -30.88 11.69
CA GLU A 212 9.32 -31.39 10.48
C GLU A 212 8.87 -30.29 9.50
N ILE A 213 8.83 -29.02 9.93
CA ILE A 213 8.50 -27.89 9.05
C ILE A 213 9.78 -27.43 8.34
N SER A 214 9.92 -27.82 7.08
CA SER A 214 11.07 -27.48 6.25
C SER A 214 11.25 -25.98 6.02
N ASP A 215 12.49 -25.53 5.95
CA ASP A 215 12.88 -24.17 5.52
C ASP A 215 13.04 -24.05 4.00
N TYR A 216 12.66 -25.09 3.25
CA TYR A 216 12.57 -25.09 1.79
C TYR A 216 11.13 -25.36 1.36
N CYS A 217 10.61 -24.48 0.51
CA CYS A 217 9.32 -24.59 -0.13
C CYS A 217 9.43 -24.08 -1.57
N PRO A 218 9.24 -24.92 -2.61
CA PRO A 218 9.30 -24.46 -3.99
C PRO A 218 8.20 -23.43 -4.25
N ALA A 219 8.52 -22.39 -5.03
CA ALA A 219 7.55 -21.39 -5.40
C ALA A 219 6.58 -21.92 -6.47
N GLU A 220 5.29 -21.66 -6.29
CA GLU A 220 4.26 -22.01 -7.27
C GLU A 220 4.46 -21.22 -8.58
N LYS A 221 4.32 -21.88 -9.71
CA LYS A 221 4.44 -21.28 -11.04
C LYS A 221 3.12 -20.59 -11.42
N MET A 222 2.95 -19.36 -10.97
CA MET A 222 1.75 -18.57 -11.19
C MET A 222 1.67 -18.10 -12.65
N ASP A 223 0.48 -18.14 -13.23
CA ASP A 223 0.23 -17.40 -14.47
C ASP A 223 0.34 -15.89 -14.21
N ALA A 224 0.72 -15.12 -15.22
CA ALA A 224 0.92 -13.68 -15.09
C ALA A 224 -0.31 -12.95 -14.53
N GLU A 225 -1.51 -13.40 -14.91
CA GLU A 225 -2.80 -12.86 -14.49
C GLU A 225 -3.45 -13.62 -13.31
N ASP A 226 -2.76 -14.60 -12.71
CA ASP A 226 -3.26 -15.21 -11.47
C ASP A 226 -3.39 -14.15 -10.36
N PRO A 227 -4.50 -14.14 -9.60
CA PRO A 227 -4.71 -13.26 -8.46
C PRO A 227 -3.55 -13.33 -7.45
N LEU A 228 -3.11 -12.16 -6.99
CA LEU A 228 -2.09 -12.02 -5.95
C LEU A 228 -2.73 -11.64 -4.62
N PHE A 229 -3.49 -10.56 -4.60
CA PHE A 229 -4.18 -10.09 -3.42
C PHE A 229 -5.47 -9.32 -3.75
N ILE A 230 -6.32 -9.21 -2.73
CA ILE A 230 -7.52 -8.37 -2.75
C ILE A 230 -7.33 -7.29 -1.67
N MET A 231 -7.35 -6.03 -2.07
CA MET A 231 -7.29 -4.90 -1.13
C MET A 231 -8.64 -4.22 -1.04
N TYR A 232 -9.22 -4.20 0.16
CA TYR A 232 -10.52 -3.57 0.39
C TYR A 232 -10.38 -2.10 0.74
N THR A 233 -11.06 -1.24 -0.02
CA THR A 233 -11.18 0.19 0.23
C THR A 233 -12.60 0.56 0.67
N SER A 234 -12.76 1.71 1.30
CA SER A 234 -14.10 2.26 1.62
C SER A 234 -14.82 2.61 0.32
N GLY A 235 -16.05 2.13 0.17
CA GLY A 235 -16.91 2.52 -0.96
C GLY A 235 -17.83 3.67 -0.58
N SER A 236 -18.13 4.56 -1.52
CA SER A 236 -19.13 5.63 -1.35
C SER A 236 -20.55 5.11 -0.99
N THR A 237 -20.83 3.86 -1.29
CA THR A 237 -22.09 3.16 -0.99
C THR A 237 -22.10 2.41 0.33
N GLY A 238 -21.06 2.52 1.16
CA GLY A 238 -20.94 1.86 2.46
C GLY A 238 -20.39 0.43 2.44
N SER A 239 -20.49 -0.33 1.34
CA SER A 239 -19.86 -1.65 1.24
C SER A 239 -18.42 -1.55 0.74
N PRO A 240 -17.46 -2.31 1.34
CA PRO A 240 -16.07 -2.28 0.90
C PRO A 240 -15.92 -2.73 -0.56
N LYS A 241 -15.02 -2.07 -1.32
CA LYS A 241 -14.63 -2.45 -2.68
C LYS A 241 -13.36 -3.29 -2.63
N GLY A 242 -13.39 -4.51 -3.13
CA GLY A 242 -12.21 -5.39 -3.17
C GLY A 242 -11.42 -5.24 -4.47
N THR A 243 -10.41 -4.38 -4.53
CA THR A 243 -9.54 -4.25 -5.71
C THR A 243 -8.69 -5.51 -5.88
N LEU A 244 -8.78 -6.14 -7.05
CA LEU A 244 -8.03 -7.36 -7.37
C LEU A 244 -6.77 -7.01 -8.17
N HIS A 245 -5.61 -7.33 -7.61
CA HIS A 245 -4.33 -7.24 -8.28
C HIS A 245 -3.78 -8.61 -8.66
N THR A 246 -3.18 -8.69 -9.86
CA THR A 246 -2.60 -9.92 -10.41
C THR A 246 -1.08 -9.93 -10.31
N THR A 247 -0.49 -11.11 -10.44
CA THR A 247 0.90 -11.37 -10.06
C THR A 247 1.92 -10.56 -10.86
N ALA A 248 1.95 -10.67 -12.19
CA ALA A 248 3.08 -10.16 -12.97
C ALA A 248 3.02 -8.66 -13.22
N GLY A 249 1.85 -8.13 -13.57
CA GLY A 249 1.70 -6.70 -13.85
C GLY A 249 2.03 -5.86 -12.61
N TYR A 250 1.47 -6.22 -11.46
CA TYR A 250 1.77 -5.57 -10.19
C TYR A 250 3.25 -5.67 -9.83
N MET A 251 3.87 -6.85 -9.98
CA MET A 251 5.29 -7.08 -9.73
C MET A 251 6.18 -6.12 -10.53
N VAL A 252 5.99 -6.08 -11.85
CA VAL A 252 6.81 -5.25 -12.74
C VAL A 252 6.61 -3.77 -12.46
N TYR A 253 5.37 -3.36 -12.16
CA TYR A 253 5.04 -1.95 -11.91
C TYR A 253 5.61 -1.44 -10.58
N THR A 254 5.40 -2.17 -9.48
CA THR A 254 5.91 -1.78 -8.16
C THR A 254 7.44 -1.76 -8.09
N TYR A 255 8.11 -2.70 -8.74
CA TYR A 255 9.57 -2.68 -8.92
C TYR A 255 10.02 -1.40 -9.61
N THR A 256 9.37 -1.07 -10.74
CA THR A 256 9.80 0.05 -11.59
C THR A 256 9.58 1.38 -10.90
N THR A 257 8.40 1.58 -10.30
CA THR A 257 8.09 2.81 -9.57
C THR A 257 8.99 3.00 -8.37
N PHE A 258 9.27 1.96 -7.59
CA PHE A 258 10.21 2.03 -6.48
C PHE A 258 11.60 2.43 -6.96
N LYS A 259 12.11 1.78 -7.98
CA LYS A 259 13.46 2.01 -8.51
C LYS A 259 13.70 3.45 -8.95
N TYR A 260 12.76 4.01 -9.71
CA TYR A 260 12.97 5.33 -10.35
C TYR A 260 12.47 6.51 -9.51
N ILE A 261 11.35 6.38 -8.81
CA ILE A 261 10.79 7.48 -8.01
C ILE A 261 11.64 7.71 -6.76
N PHE A 262 12.06 6.64 -6.08
CA PHE A 262 12.95 6.77 -4.93
C PHE A 262 14.43 6.79 -5.31
N ASP A 263 14.75 6.82 -6.62
CA ASP A 263 16.13 6.83 -7.12
C ASP A 263 17.01 5.80 -6.38
N TYR A 264 16.47 4.59 -6.21
CA TYR A 264 17.03 3.55 -5.36
C TYR A 264 18.48 3.22 -5.71
N LYS A 265 19.34 3.18 -4.69
CA LYS A 265 20.72 2.74 -4.74
C LYS A 265 20.92 1.50 -3.88
N GLU A 266 21.92 0.68 -4.21
CA GLU A 266 22.15 -0.62 -3.55
C GLU A 266 22.27 -0.54 -2.03
N ASP A 267 22.88 0.53 -1.50
CA ASP A 267 23.13 0.72 -0.06
C ASP A 267 22.02 1.47 0.66
N ASP A 268 20.91 1.77 -0.01
CA ASP A 268 19.80 2.50 0.60
C ASP A 268 19.08 1.67 1.67
N ILE A 269 18.71 2.37 2.74
CA ILE A 269 17.80 1.89 3.76
C ILE A 269 16.52 2.72 3.67
N PHE A 270 15.44 2.05 3.29
CA PHE A 270 14.15 2.65 3.00
C PHE A 270 13.18 2.52 4.17
N PHE A 271 12.64 3.62 4.64
CA PHE A 271 11.64 3.64 5.70
C PHE A 271 10.34 4.26 5.21
N CYS A 272 9.33 3.43 5.01
CA CYS A 272 7.95 3.84 4.77
C CYS A 272 7.13 3.66 6.05
N THR A 273 6.42 4.70 6.46
CA THR A 273 5.65 4.70 7.71
C THR A 273 4.19 4.30 7.54
N ALA A 274 3.77 3.93 6.34
CA ALA A 274 2.42 3.43 6.08
C ALA A 274 2.17 2.11 6.80
N ASP A 275 0.90 1.83 7.07
CA ASP A 275 0.49 0.49 7.51
C ASP A 275 0.32 -0.45 6.30
N ILE A 276 0.75 -1.70 6.46
CA ILE A 276 0.59 -2.73 5.41
C ILE A 276 -0.88 -3.06 5.15
N GLY A 277 -1.79 -2.75 6.06
CA GLY A 277 -3.24 -2.80 5.84
C GLY A 277 -3.74 -1.91 4.69
N TRP A 278 -2.88 -1.05 4.15
CA TRP A 278 -3.13 -0.19 2.98
C TRP A 278 -2.21 -0.55 1.82
N ILE A 279 -2.61 -0.13 0.60
CA ILE A 279 -1.82 -0.44 -0.60
C ILE A 279 -0.40 0.12 -0.54
N THR A 280 -0.18 1.26 0.12
CA THR A 280 1.15 1.85 0.26
C THR A 280 2.10 0.90 0.99
N GLY A 281 1.64 0.24 2.04
CA GLY A 281 2.44 -0.75 2.75
C GLY A 281 2.74 -1.99 1.90
N HIS A 282 1.76 -2.48 1.11
CA HIS A 282 1.98 -3.58 0.17
C HIS A 282 3.07 -3.22 -0.84
N SER A 283 2.90 -2.09 -1.52
CA SER A 283 3.77 -1.71 -2.64
C SER A 283 5.14 -1.19 -2.19
N TYR A 284 5.22 -0.47 -1.05
CA TYR A 284 6.44 0.26 -0.66
C TYR A 284 6.98 -0.06 0.73
N ILE A 285 6.46 -1.11 1.41
CA ILE A 285 7.16 -1.76 2.52
C ILE A 285 7.59 -3.15 2.11
N VAL A 286 6.72 -3.90 1.42
CA VAL A 286 6.94 -5.32 1.11
C VAL A 286 7.46 -5.51 -0.31
N TYR A 287 6.59 -5.39 -1.33
CA TYR A 287 6.91 -5.86 -2.68
C TYR A 287 7.94 -5.00 -3.40
N GLY A 288 7.74 -3.69 -3.52
CA GLY A 288 8.64 -2.80 -4.25
C GLY A 288 10.09 -2.83 -3.75
N PRO A 289 10.34 -2.63 -2.44
CA PRO A 289 11.68 -2.72 -1.88
C PRO A 289 12.33 -4.09 -2.09
N LEU A 290 11.64 -5.18 -1.75
CA LEU A 290 12.21 -6.53 -1.83
C LEU A 290 12.47 -6.97 -3.28
N LEU A 291 11.63 -6.59 -4.24
CA LEU A 291 11.88 -6.83 -5.67
C LEU A 291 13.16 -6.15 -6.16
N ASN A 292 13.53 -5.02 -5.55
CA ASN A 292 14.75 -4.28 -5.87
C ASN A 292 15.99 -4.73 -5.08
N GLY A 293 15.84 -5.67 -4.14
CA GLY A 293 16.93 -6.09 -3.27
C GLY A 293 17.29 -5.03 -2.20
N ALA A 294 16.34 -4.17 -1.84
CA ALA A 294 16.53 -3.10 -0.87
C ALA A 294 16.43 -3.60 0.57
N THR A 295 16.96 -2.80 1.51
CA THR A 295 16.68 -2.93 2.94
C THR A 295 15.48 -2.07 3.28
N THR A 296 14.40 -2.67 3.80
CA THR A 296 13.19 -1.95 4.22
C THR A 296 13.07 -1.93 5.74
N VAL A 297 12.61 -0.82 6.29
CA VAL A 297 12.36 -0.63 7.73
C VAL A 297 10.87 -0.70 8.00
N MET A 298 10.48 -1.40 9.05
CA MET A 298 9.12 -1.55 9.51
C MET A 298 9.01 -1.21 11.00
N TYR A 299 8.03 -0.40 11.38
CA TYR A 299 7.76 -0.01 12.76
C TYR A 299 6.34 -0.41 13.20
N GLU A 300 6.22 -0.95 14.43
CA GLU A 300 4.97 -1.53 14.94
C GLU A 300 3.91 -0.50 15.35
N SER A 301 4.29 0.71 15.79
CA SER A 301 3.40 1.61 16.50
C SER A 301 3.26 3.00 15.83
N VAL A 302 2.98 4.01 16.61
CA VAL A 302 2.68 5.38 16.17
C VAL A 302 3.90 6.31 16.28
N PRO A 303 3.94 7.40 15.49
CA PRO A 303 5.13 8.26 15.38
C PRO A 303 5.52 8.98 16.67
N THR A 304 4.56 9.16 17.58
CA THR A 304 4.73 9.98 18.80
C THR A 304 4.82 9.17 20.10
N TYR A 305 5.04 7.86 20.00
CA TYR A 305 5.16 7.01 21.20
C TYR A 305 6.49 6.23 21.21
N PRO A 306 7.22 6.15 22.36
CA PRO A 306 6.89 6.77 23.66
C PRO A 306 7.08 8.28 23.70
N GLU A 307 7.86 8.85 22.78
CA GLU A 307 8.18 10.27 22.66
C GLU A 307 8.00 10.74 21.21
N PRO A 308 7.82 12.06 20.97
CA PRO A 308 7.62 12.61 19.62
C PRO A 308 8.81 12.46 18.65
N ASP A 309 9.95 12.01 19.13
CA ASP A 309 11.17 11.76 18.34
C ASP A 309 11.24 10.34 17.73
N ARG A 310 10.22 9.51 17.93
CA ARG A 310 10.30 8.08 17.61
C ARG A 310 10.75 7.79 16.19
N PHE A 311 10.24 8.52 15.19
CA PHE A 311 10.67 8.33 13.81
C PHE A 311 12.10 8.82 13.58
N TRP A 312 12.48 9.91 14.18
CA TRP A 312 13.85 10.46 14.11
C TRP A 312 14.86 9.52 14.74
N HIS A 313 14.51 8.93 15.89
CA HIS A 313 15.29 7.88 16.54
C HIS A 313 15.47 6.64 15.62
N ILE A 314 14.41 6.18 14.94
CA ILE A 314 14.48 5.04 14.01
C ILE A 314 15.38 5.38 12.82
N ILE A 315 15.26 6.58 12.26
CA ILE A 315 16.09 7.05 11.16
C ILE A 315 17.57 7.07 11.56
N ASP A 316 17.89 7.66 12.71
CA ASP A 316 19.26 7.70 13.24
C ASP A 316 19.79 6.30 13.55
N LYS A 317 19.02 5.49 14.28
CA LYS A 317 19.39 4.13 14.70
C LYS A 317 19.75 3.23 13.51
N PHE A 318 18.92 3.22 12.47
CA PHE A 318 19.10 2.38 11.31
C PHE A 318 19.83 3.05 10.15
N LYS A 319 20.20 4.32 10.30
CA LYS A 319 20.85 5.11 9.24
C LYS A 319 20.02 5.12 7.95
N VAL A 320 18.74 5.42 8.10
CA VAL A 320 17.79 5.50 7.00
C VAL A 320 18.25 6.55 5.98
N THR A 321 18.14 6.20 4.69
CA THR A 321 18.55 7.09 3.59
C THR A 321 17.35 7.66 2.82
N ILE A 322 16.22 6.96 2.83
CA ILE A 322 14.97 7.37 2.18
C ILE A 322 13.83 7.27 3.18
N PHE A 323 13.14 8.38 3.41
CA PHE A 323 12.01 8.46 4.34
C PHE A 323 10.73 8.83 3.60
N TYR A 324 9.70 7.97 3.69
CA TYR A 324 8.44 8.08 2.97
C TYR A 324 7.26 8.01 3.94
N THR A 325 6.50 9.11 4.02
CA THR A 325 5.43 9.26 5.02
C THR A 325 4.24 10.06 4.50
N ALA A 326 3.18 10.18 5.30
CA ALA A 326 1.99 10.93 4.92
C ALA A 326 2.05 12.39 5.40
N PRO A 327 1.44 13.36 4.67
CA PRO A 327 1.32 14.75 5.12
C PRO A 327 0.69 14.92 6.49
N THR A 328 -0.32 14.13 6.84
CA THR A 328 -0.91 14.12 8.19
C THR A 328 0.13 13.82 9.27
N VAL A 329 1.03 12.87 9.03
CA VAL A 329 2.14 12.57 9.95
C VAL A 329 3.12 13.75 10.04
N ILE A 330 3.46 14.35 8.89
CA ILE A 330 4.34 15.53 8.85
C ILE A 330 3.73 16.66 9.69
N ARG A 331 2.45 17.00 9.49
CA ARG A 331 1.75 18.04 10.26
C ARG A 331 1.71 17.72 11.75
N ALA A 332 1.46 16.48 12.13
CA ALA A 332 1.49 16.07 13.53
C ALA A 332 2.87 16.29 14.18
N LEU A 333 3.95 16.02 13.42
CA LEU A 333 5.32 16.22 13.89
C LEU A 333 5.77 17.69 13.85
N MET A 334 5.25 18.51 12.92
CA MET A 334 5.45 19.97 12.89
C MET A 334 4.98 20.66 14.17
N ASN A 335 3.94 20.14 14.82
CA ASN A 335 3.39 20.69 16.05
C ASN A 335 4.14 20.27 17.30
N GLN A 336 5.21 19.49 17.16
CA GLN A 336 6.09 19.12 18.25
C GLN A 336 7.28 20.09 18.33
N ASP A 337 7.92 20.16 19.52
CA ASP A 337 9.10 20.99 19.70
C ASP A 337 10.23 20.50 18.77
N ILE A 338 10.90 21.43 18.08
CA ILE A 338 11.98 21.15 17.14
C ILE A 338 13.16 20.41 17.77
N GLN A 339 13.37 20.57 19.06
CA GLN A 339 14.40 19.83 19.81
C GLN A 339 14.26 18.30 19.66
N TRP A 340 13.06 17.79 19.34
CA TRP A 340 12.85 16.37 19.10
C TRP A 340 13.54 15.86 17.83
N ILE A 341 13.68 16.72 16.83
CA ILE A 341 14.45 16.42 15.61
C ILE A 341 15.95 16.61 15.89
N GLU A 342 16.32 17.71 16.54
CA GLU A 342 17.72 18.10 16.78
C GLU A 342 18.52 17.11 17.65
N LYS A 343 17.84 16.24 18.39
CA LYS A 343 18.47 15.17 19.18
C LYS A 343 19.07 14.05 18.33
N HIS A 344 18.69 13.95 17.05
CA HIS A 344 19.01 12.83 16.20
C HIS A 344 19.81 13.23 14.96
N ASP A 345 20.69 12.34 14.52
CA ASP A 345 21.45 12.52 13.28
C ASP A 345 20.65 12.07 12.05
N LEU A 346 20.08 13.02 11.33
CA LEU A 346 19.36 12.78 10.08
C LEU A 346 20.24 12.97 8.83
N SER A 347 21.56 13.08 9.00
CA SER A 347 22.50 13.36 7.90
C SER A 347 22.55 12.26 6.84
N THR A 348 22.12 11.05 7.16
CA THR A 348 22.03 9.92 6.22
C THR A 348 20.87 10.03 5.23
N LEU A 349 19.82 10.82 5.55
CA LEU A 349 18.72 11.05 4.63
C LEU A 349 19.21 11.72 3.35
N ARG A 350 18.85 11.17 2.21
CA ARG A 350 19.15 11.72 0.88
C ARG A 350 17.91 11.99 0.04
N LEU A 351 16.77 11.40 0.41
CA LEU A 351 15.49 11.57 -0.28
C LEU A 351 14.33 11.48 0.71
N LEU A 352 13.36 12.35 0.54
CA LEU A 352 12.10 12.38 1.27
C LEU A 352 10.93 12.10 0.33
N GLY A 353 9.87 11.51 0.85
CA GLY A 353 8.66 11.26 0.06
C GLY A 353 7.38 11.53 0.84
N SER A 354 6.33 11.87 0.12
CA SER A 354 4.99 12.13 0.63
C SER A 354 3.95 11.28 -0.09
N VAL A 355 2.94 10.77 0.63
CA VAL A 355 1.92 9.87 0.11
C VAL A 355 0.59 9.97 0.85
N GLY A 356 -0.49 9.70 0.14
CA GLY A 356 -1.82 9.44 0.68
C GLY A 356 -2.79 10.60 0.60
N GLU A 357 -2.29 11.82 0.61
CA GLU A 357 -3.05 13.07 0.44
C GLU A 357 -2.13 14.15 -0.17
N PRO A 358 -2.66 15.22 -0.76
CA PRO A 358 -1.84 16.35 -1.19
C PRO A 358 -1.09 16.97 0.00
N ILE A 359 0.19 17.28 -0.20
CA ILE A 359 0.97 18.01 0.80
C ILE A 359 0.87 19.52 0.54
N ASN A 360 0.44 20.29 1.53
CA ASN A 360 0.42 21.73 1.38
C ASN A 360 1.84 22.33 1.36
N PRO A 361 2.05 23.50 0.74
CA PRO A 361 3.38 24.11 0.64
C PRO A 361 4.05 24.37 1.99
N GLU A 362 3.32 24.71 3.04
CA GLU A 362 3.88 24.93 4.38
C GLU A 362 4.51 23.66 4.96
N ALA A 363 3.77 22.55 4.95
CA ALA A 363 4.29 21.25 5.40
C ALA A 363 5.45 20.78 4.51
N TRP A 364 5.37 21.03 3.19
CA TRP A 364 6.45 20.70 2.26
C TRP A 364 7.74 21.44 2.62
N HIS A 365 7.68 22.78 2.85
CA HIS A 365 8.83 23.59 3.23
C HIS A 365 9.41 23.19 4.59
N TRP A 366 8.55 22.92 5.56
CA TRP A 366 8.98 22.42 6.87
C TRP A 366 9.72 21.08 6.73
N TYR A 367 9.15 20.17 5.97
CA TYR A 367 9.72 18.85 5.73
C TYR A 367 11.07 18.93 5.01
N SER A 368 11.18 19.80 3.99
CA SER A 368 12.44 20.10 3.31
C SER A 368 13.50 20.65 4.24
N HIS A 369 13.12 21.67 5.03
CA HIS A 369 14.08 22.41 5.84
C HIS A 369 14.55 21.62 7.08
N TYR A 370 13.60 21.16 7.91
CA TYR A 370 13.95 20.56 9.20
C TYR A 370 14.34 19.08 9.09
N VAL A 371 13.75 18.33 8.19
CA VAL A 371 14.04 16.91 8.03
C VAL A 371 15.06 16.67 6.92
N GLY A 372 14.88 17.35 5.78
CA GLY A 372 15.74 17.23 4.61
C GLY A 372 16.97 18.11 4.62
N HIS A 373 17.07 19.06 5.55
CA HIS A 373 18.15 20.07 5.63
C HIS A 373 18.38 20.80 4.30
N ASP A 374 17.32 21.06 3.55
CA ASP A 374 17.28 21.70 2.21
C ASP A 374 18.15 20.99 1.14
N ARG A 375 18.63 19.78 1.40
CA ARG A 375 19.47 18.99 0.48
C ARG A 375 18.78 17.77 -0.11
N CYS A 376 17.70 17.29 0.53
CA CYS A 376 16.96 16.12 0.08
C CYS A 376 15.86 16.53 -0.91
N PRO A 377 15.82 15.97 -2.13
CA PRO A 377 14.63 16.12 -2.96
C PRO A 377 13.42 15.49 -2.27
N ILE A 378 12.23 16.09 -2.49
CA ILE A 378 10.96 15.53 -2.03
C ILE A 378 10.22 14.98 -3.25
N VAL A 379 9.86 13.69 -3.18
CA VAL A 379 8.95 13.07 -4.14
C VAL A 379 7.54 13.05 -3.53
N ASP A 380 6.69 13.93 -4.01
CA ASP A 380 5.25 13.88 -3.73
C ASP A 380 4.62 12.89 -4.70
N THR A 381 3.86 11.92 -4.19
CA THR A 381 3.38 10.80 -4.98
C THR A 381 1.86 10.76 -5.00
N TRP A 382 1.28 10.85 -6.20
CA TRP A 382 -0.15 10.63 -6.37
C TRP A 382 -0.40 9.26 -7.01
N TRP A 383 -1.28 8.51 -6.39
CA TRP A 383 -1.78 7.21 -6.84
C TRP A 383 -2.91 6.71 -5.95
N GLN A 384 -3.51 5.59 -6.34
CA GLN A 384 -4.65 5.00 -5.64
C GLN A 384 -4.43 3.49 -5.45
N THR A 385 -5.24 2.87 -4.61
CA THR A 385 -5.22 1.40 -4.40
C THR A 385 -5.41 0.67 -5.73
N GLU A 386 -6.26 1.18 -6.58
CA GLU A 386 -6.57 0.70 -7.93
C GLU A 386 -5.36 0.71 -8.86
N ALA A 387 -4.39 1.56 -8.58
CA ALA A 387 -3.21 1.73 -9.44
C ALA A 387 -2.08 0.72 -9.16
N GLY A 388 -2.02 0.14 -7.97
CA GLY A 388 -0.95 -0.77 -7.54
C GLY A 388 0.40 -0.12 -7.29
N GLY A 389 0.61 1.11 -7.75
CA GLY A 389 1.84 1.90 -7.57
C GLY A 389 1.66 3.33 -8.03
N VAL A 390 2.70 4.16 -7.85
CA VAL A 390 2.67 5.60 -8.13
C VAL A 390 2.43 5.90 -9.60
N LEU A 391 1.54 6.84 -9.88
CA LEU A 391 1.14 7.27 -11.23
C LEU A 391 1.72 8.62 -11.63
N ILE A 392 1.78 9.55 -10.68
CA ILE A 392 2.30 10.92 -10.89
C ILE A 392 3.25 11.23 -9.74
N SER A 393 4.46 11.69 -10.04
CA SER A 393 5.45 12.07 -9.02
C SER A 393 6.62 12.82 -9.65
N THR A 394 7.44 13.42 -8.81
CA THR A 394 8.79 13.87 -9.17
C THR A 394 9.70 12.66 -9.40
N ILE A 395 10.58 12.75 -10.40
CA ILE A 395 11.70 11.81 -10.59
C ILE A 395 12.99 12.56 -10.28
N PRO A 396 13.68 12.24 -9.17
CA PRO A 396 14.88 12.94 -8.74
C PRO A 396 15.95 12.99 -9.86
N GLY A 397 16.52 14.17 -10.08
CA GLY A 397 17.52 14.38 -11.11
C GLY A 397 16.99 14.53 -12.54
N ALA A 398 15.72 14.22 -12.82
CA ALA A 398 15.12 14.40 -14.13
C ALA A 398 14.47 15.77 -14.29
N PHE A 399 13.73 16.23 -13.27
CA PHE A 399 13.09 17.55 -13.24
C PHE A 399 12.82 17.99 -11.79
N GLY A 400 12.58 19.29 -11.59
CA GLY A 400 12.33 19.88 -10.27
C GLY A 400 10.96 19.55 -9.71
N SER A 401 10.80 19.63 -8.40
CA SER A 401 9.50 19.60 -7.71
C SER A 401 8.95 21.01 -7.52
N LYS A 402 7.61 21.13 -7.46
CA LYS A 402 6.91 22.34 -7.03
C LYS A 402 6.15 22.02 -5.75
N PRO A 403 6.33 22.78 -4.64
CA PRO A 403 5.62 22.52 -3.39
C PRO A 403 4.10 22.46 -3.58
N GLY A 404 3.48 21.34 -3.23
CA GLY A 404 2.03 21.10 -3.39
C GLY A 404 1.62 20.46 -4.72
N SER A 405 2.54 20.28 -5.69
CA SER A 405 2.25 19.59 -6.94
C SER A 405 2.68 18.13 -6.88
N ALA A 406 1.87 17.22 -7.43
CA ALA A 406 2.25 15.84 -7.66
C ALA A 406 3.26 15.67 -8.82
N ALA A 407 3.61 16.74 -9.52
CA ALA A 407 4.55 16.87 -10.62
C ALA A 407 4.09 16.22 -11.95
N LEU A 408 4.87 15.28 -12.52
CA LEU A 408 4.67 14.76 -13.88
C LEU A 408 4.30 13.27 -13.88
N PRO A 409 3.67 12.78 -14.97
CA PRO A 409 3.31 11.37 -15.10
C PRO A 409 4.51 10.45 -15.06
N PHE A 410 4.34 9.29 -14.41
CA PHE A 410 5.31 8.21 -14.49
C PHE A 410 5.29 7.52 -15.87
N PHE A 411 6.32 6.75 -16.17
CA PHE A 411 6.51 6.09 -17.46
C PHE A 411 5.30 5.23 -17.87
N GLY A 412 4.77 5.50 -19.06
CA GLY A 412 3.64 4.79 -19.63
C GLY A 412 2.26 5.19 -19.08
N VAL A 413 2.21 6.10 -18.11
CA VAL A 413 0.96 6.66 -17.58
C VAL A 413 0.58 7.92 -18.38
N LYS A 414 -0.69 8.02 -18.75
CA LYS A 414 -1.22 9.16 -19.51
C LYS A 414 -2.41 9.79 -18.77
N PRO A 415 -2.17 10.63 -17.76
CA PRO A 415 -3.23 11.37 -17.09
C PRO A 415 -3.73 12.50 -17.99
N VAL A 416 -5.03 12.76 -17.89
CA VAL A 416 -5.72 13.87 -18.53
C VAL A 416 -6.66 14.52 -17.54
N VAL A 417 -6.85 15.82 -17.63
CA VAL A 417 -7.86 16.53 -16.84
C VAL A 417 -9.03 16.82 -17.77
N LEU A 418 -10.20 16.29 -17.45
CA LEU A 418 -11.39 16.42 -18.26
C LEU A 418 -12.40 17.34 -17.58
N ARG A 419 -13.14 18.11 -18.37
CA ARG A 419 -14.30 18.85 -17.87
C ARG A 419 -15.39 17.89 -17.43
N SER A 420 -16.07 18.21 -16.34
CA SER A 420 -17.23 17.43 -15.89
C SER A 420 -18.32 17.45 -16.95
N ARG A 421 -18.89 16.28 -17.23
CA ARG A 421 -20.00 16.13 -18.19
C ARG A 421 -21.33 16.43 -17.50
N THR A 422 -22.22 17.12 -18.21
CA THR A 422 -23.59 17.42 -17.72
C THR A 422 -24.59 16.36 -18.18
N SER A 423 -24.28 15.65 -19.27
CA SER A 423 -25.08 14.52 -19.77
C SER A 423 -24.20 13.39 -20.30
N GLY A 424 -24.74 12.17 -20.34
CA GLY A 424 -24.03 10.98 -20.83
C GLY A 424 -23.61 11.02 -22.29
N ASP A 425 -24.25 11.83 -23.11
CA ASP A 425 -24.01 11.92 -24.56
C ASP A 425 -22.96 12.97 -24.95
N GLU A 426 -22.49 13.78 -23.99
CA GLU A 426 -21.46 14.77 -24.28
C GLU A 426 -20.11 14.11 -24.49
N PRO A 427 -19.31 14.56 -25.48
CA PRO A 427 -17.94 14.07 -25.64
C PRO A 427 -17.07 14.51 -24.47
N ALA A 428 -16.06 13.70 -24.12
CA ALA A 428 -15.03 14.10 -23.17
C ALA A 428 -14.21 15.27 -23.75
N VAL A 429 -14.06 16.34 -22.97
CA VAL A 429 -13.32 17.56 -23.36
C VAL A 429 -12.21 17.79 -22.35
N GLU A 430 -10.97 17.89 -22.83
CA GLU A 430 -9.82 18.22 -21.98
C GLU A 430 -9.96 19.67 -21.45
N ALA A 431 -9.67 19.86 -20.17
CA ALA A 431 -9.65 21.16 -19.53
C ALA A 431 -8.47 22.00 -20.03
N ASP A 432 -8.65 23.31 -20.07
CA ASP A 432 -7.57 24.23 -20.41
C ASP A 432 -6.49 24.25 -19.31
N VAL A 433 -5.34 24.85 -19.63
CA VAL A 433 -4.25 25.06 -18.65
C VAL A 433 -4.79 25.88 -17.46
N ASN A 434 -4.48 25.42 -16.23
CA ASN A 434 -4.98 25.98 -14.97
C ASN A 434 -6.50 25.84 -14.74
N GLU A 435 -7.23 25.19 -15.63
CA GLU A 435 -8.64 24.87 -15.43
C GLU A 435 -8.78 23.59 -14.60
N LYS A 436 -9.57 23.65 -13.53
CA LYS A 436 -9.88 22.49 -12.69
C LYS A 436 -10.86 21.56 -13.41
N GLY A 437 -10.63 20.26 -13.28
CA GLY A 437 -11.47 19.22 -13.87
C GLY A 437 -11.31 17.89 -13.17
N GLU A 438 -11.80 16.84 -13.80
CA GLU A 438 -11.75 15.46 -13.35
C GLU A 438 -10.49 14.79 -13.86
N LEU A 439 -9.67 14.25 -12.93
CA LEU A 439 -8.48 13.53 -13.28
C LEU A 439 -8.85 12.13 -13.80
N CYS A 440 -8.45 11.85 -15.03
CA CYS A 440 -8.67 10.57 -15.70
C CYS A 440 -7.38 10.03 -16.28
N LEU A 441 -7.35 8.74 -16.60
CA LEU A 441 -6.20 8.08 -17.20
C LEU A 441 -6.59 7.50 -18.57
N ALA A 442 -5.84 7.87 -19.60
CA ALA A 442 -6.09 7.52 -21.01
C ALA A 442 -5.26 6.31 -21.49
N SER A 443 -4.60 5.60 -20.58
CA SER A 443 -3.80 4.41 -20.92
C SER A 443 -3.85 3.41 -19.79
N ALA A 444 -3.68 2.12 -20.11
CA ALA A 444 -3.40 1.10 -19.12
C ALA A 444 -1.91 1.11 -18.72
N TRP A 445 -1.64 0.65 -17.50
CA TRP A 445 -0.29 0.38 -16.98
C TRP A 445 -0.29 -0.99 -16.28
N PRO A 446 0.87 -1.65 -16.14
CA PRO A 446 0.88 -3.04 -15.65
C PRO A 446 0.30 -3.24 -14.25
N GLY A 447 0.41 -2.24 -13.37
CA GLY A 447 -0.06 -2.28 -11.99
C GLY A 447 -1.55 -2.02 -11.79
N ILE A 448 -2.30 -1.64 -12.84
CA ILE A 448 -3.75 -1.37 -12.71
C ILE A 448 -4.48 -2.61 -12.18
N MET A 449 -5.41 -2.40 -11.25
CA MET A 449 -6.30 -3.48 -10.81
C MET A 449 -7.01 -4.13 -12.01
N ARG A 450 -7.31 -5.41 -11.92
CA ARG A 450 -8.04 -6.08 -13.01
C ARG A 450 -9.54 -5.93 -12.91
N THR A 451 -10.05 -5.92 -11.68
CA THR A 451 -11.51 -5.78 -11.43
C THR A 451 -11.74 -5.51 -9.94
N LEU A 452 -12.98 -5.27 -9.57
CA LEU A 452 -13.46 -5.45 -8.20
C LEU A 452 -13.85 -6.91 -7.99
N TYR A 453 -13.28 -7.54 -6.96
CA TYR A 453 -13.47 -8.97 -6.70
C TYR A 453 -14.93 -9.32 -6.45
N GLY A 454 -15.50 -10.16 -7.30
CA GLY A 454 -16.91 -10.55 -7.25
C GLY A 454 -17.91 -9.49 -7.73
N GLU A 455 -17.47 -8.30 -8.14
CA GLU A 455 -18.32 -7.16 -8.52
C GLU A 455 -17.87 -6.50 -9.84
N PRO A 456 -17.79 -7.23 -10.97
CA PRO A 456 -17.29 -6.69 -12.23
C PRO A 456 -18.16 -5.55 -12.80
N GLU A 457 -19.48 -5.58 -12.58
CA GLU A 457 -20.39 -4.50 -12.99
C GLU A 457 -20.08 -3.21 -12.22
N ARG A 458 -19.88 -3.29 -10.90
CA ARG A 458 -19.48 -2.15 -10.07
C ARG A 458 -18.11 -1.58 -10.47
N HIS A 459 -17.22 -2.42 -11.00
CA HIS A 459 -15.96 -1.97 -11.58
C HIS A 459 -16.21 -1.11 -12.83
N GLN A 460 -17.04 -1.57 -13.76
CA GLN A 460 -17.38 -0.81 -14.95
C GLN A 460 -18.08 0.50 -14.61
N ASP A 461 -19.10 0.44 -13.77
CA ASP A 461 -19.90 1.60 -13.40
C ASP A 461 -19.07 2.66 -12.65
N GLY A 462 -18.18 2.21 -11.76
CA GLY A 462 -17.41 3.11 -10.91
C GLY A 462 -16.23 3.79 -11.59
N TYR A 463 -15.67 3.17 -12.65
CA TYR A 463 -14.40 3.64 -13.20
C TYR A 463 -14.40 3.94 -14.70
N TYR A 464 -15.43 3.50 -15.47
CA TYR A 464 -15.44 3.63 -16.94
C TYR A 464 -16.71 4.27 -17.53
N THR A 465 -17.76 4.49 -16.74
CA THR A 465 -19.00 5.11 -17.22
C THR A 465 -19.03 6.62 -17.07
N GLN A 466 -18.35 7.18 -16.08
CA GLN A 466 -18.35 8.63 -15.80
C GLN A 466 -17.70 9.44 -16.94
N GLN A 467 -16.56 8.94 -17.42
CA GLN A 467 -15.82 9.50 -18.55
C GLN A 467 -15.50 8.34 -19.53
N PRO A 468 -16.41 7.99 -20.46
CA PRO A 468 -16.24 6.88 -21.39
C PRO A 468 -14.94 6.98 -22.19
N GLY A 469 -14.22 5.86 -22.27
CA GLY A 469 -12.89 5.80 -22.89
C GLY A 469 -11.71 6.12 -21.98
N TYR A 470 -11.98 6.42 -20.70
CA TYR A 470 -10.96 6.76 -19.71
C TYR A 470 -11.21 6.04 -18.38
N PHE A 471 -10.14 5.74 -17.68
CA PHE A 471 -10.25 5.33 -16.29
C PHE A 471 -10.49 6.58 -15.42
N PHE A 472 -11.64 6.64 -14.78
CA PHE A 472 -12.06 7.74 -13.89
C PHE A 472 -11.50 7.53 -12.48
N THR A 473 -10.69 8.48 -12.00
CA THR A 473 -10.02 8.33 -10.70
C THR A 473 -10.89 8.77 -9.51
N GLY A 474 -11.89 9.60 -9.75
CA GLY A 474 -12.67 10.26 -8.69
C GLY A 474 -11.93 11.39 -7.98
N ASP A 475 -10.74 11.76 -8.46
CA ASP A 475 -9.98 12.92 -7.97
C ASP A 475 -10.13 14.12 -8.93
N GLY A 476 -10.16 15.32 -8.36
CA GLY A 476 -10.05 16.56 -9.10
C GLY A 476 -8.59 16.97 -9.28
N ALA A 477 -8.29 17.61 -10.39
CA ALA A 477 -6.96 18.15 -10.65
C ALA A 477 -7.01 19.33 -11.64
N TYR A 478 -5.88 20.02 -11.77
CA TYR A 478 -5.57 20.87 -12.91
C TYR A 478 -4.13 20.67 -13.35
N LYS A 479 -3.83 21.10 -14.56
CA LYS A 479 -2.47 21.05 -15.14
C LYS A 479 -1.99 22.48 -15.35
N ASP A 480 -0.80 22.82 -14.84
CA ASP A 480 -0.23 24.15 -15.01
C ASP A 480 0.48 24.31 -16.38
N GLU A 481 1.03 25.50 -16.62
CA GLU A 481 1.70 25.88 -17.88
C GLU A 481 2.96 25.03 -18.18
N ASP A 482 3.61 24.50 -17.14
CA ASP A 482 4.76 23.60 -17.26
C ASP A 482 4.34 22.13 -17.40
N GLY A 483 3.03 21.83 -17.36
CA GLY A 483 2.47 20.49 -17.48
C GLY A 483 2.42 19.71 -16.16
N TYR A 484 2.68 20.35 -15.02
CA TYR A 484 2.62 19.75 -13.70
C TYR A 484 1.16 19.57 -13.25
N PHE A 485 0.88 18.43 -12.64
CA PHE A 485 -0.44 18.10 -12.10
C PHE A 485 -0.56 18.52 -10.64
N TRP A 486 -1.66 19.19 -10.36
CA TRP A 486 -2.06 19.66 -9.03
C TRP A 486 -3.35 18.98 -8.64
N ILE A 487 -3.30 18.16 -7.59
CA ILE A 487 -4.46 17.40 -7.11
C ILE A 487 -5.26 18.28 -6.17
N THR A 488 -6.58 18.40 -6.43
CA THR A 488 -7.47 19.29 -5.66
C THR A 488 -8.37 18.53 -4.67
N GLY A 489 -8.17 17.22 -4.53
CA GLY A 489 -8.93 16.35 -3.63
C GLY A 489 -9.94 15.47 -4.36
N ARG A 490 -10.78 14.77 -3.59
CA ARG A 490 -11.83 13.89 -4.12
C ARG A 490 -12.98 14.71 -4.71
N ILE A 491 -13.52 14.25 -5.84
CA ILE A 491 -14.68 14.90 -6.50
C ILE A 491 -15.97 14.68 -5.70
N ASP A 492 -16.08 13.55 -5.01
CA ASP A 492 -17.20 13.19 -4.15
C ASP A 492 -17.17 13.91 -2.78
N ASP A 493 -16.02 14.43 -2.36
CA ASP A 493 -15.86 15.25 -1.15
C ASP A 493 -16.09 16.75 -1.41
N VAL A 494 -17.12 17.08 -2.19
CA VAL A 494 -17.45 18.45 -2.55
C VAL A 494 -18.67 18.94 -1.77
N VAL A 495 -18.55 20.09 -1.13
CA VAL A 495 -19.65 20.77 -0.47
C VAL A 495 -20.31 21.75 -1.44
N ASN A 496 -21.62 21.59 -1.66
CA ASN A 496 -22.41 22.53 -2.46
C ASN A 496 -23.00 23.61 -1.54
N ILE A 497 -22.55 24.85 -1.70
CA ILE A 497 -23.06 25.99 -0.94
C ILE A 497 -23.69 27.00 -1.91
N SER A 498 -25.00 27.08 -1.90
CA SER A 498 -25.75 28.07 -2.72
C SER A 498 -25.39 28.03 -4.22
N GLY A 499 -25.14 26.82 -4.76
CA GLY A 499 -24.77 26.61 -6.17
C GLY A 499 -23.27 26.69 -6.46
N HIS A 500 -22.45 26.96 -5.46
CA HIS A 500 -20.99 26.87 -5.58
C HIS A 500 -20.49 25.52 -5.06
N ARG A 501 -19.70 24.82 -5.88
CA ARG A 501 -18.98 23.58 -5.48
C ARG A 501 -17.63 23.98 -4.92
N LEU A 502 -17.40 23.65 -3.65
CA LEU A 502 -16.13 23.86 -2.96
C LEU A 502 -15.59 22.50 -2.54
N GLY A 503 -14.33 22.21 -2.88
CA GLY A 503 -13.64 21.03 -2.37
C GLY A 503 -13.44 21.15 -0.86
N THR A 504 -13.67 20.05 -0.13
CA THR A 504 -13.42 20.03 1.33
C THR A 504 -11.97 20.37 1.64
N VAL A 505 -11.02 19.85 0.86
CA VAL A 505 -9.57 20.10 0.97
C VAL A 505 -9.24 21.60 0.86
N GLU A 506 -9.90 22.36 -0.01
CA GLU A 506 -9.64 23.79 -0.14
C GLU A 506 -10.00 24.57 1.15
N ILE A 507 -11.07 24.14 1.82
CA ILE A 507 -11.51 24.75 3.09
C ILE A 507 -10.60 24.28 4.24
N GLU A 508 -10.21 23.01 4.23
CA GLU A 508 -9.29 22.41 5.20
C GLU A 508 -7.92 23.09 5.15
N ASP A 509 -7.35 23.30 3.96
CA ASP A 509 -6.08 24.01 3.75
C ASP A 509 -6.16 25.48 4.22
N ALA A 510 -7.29 26.16 3.92
CA ALA A 510 -7.51 27.51 4.40
C ALA A 510 -7.59 27.59 5.94
N LEU A 511 -8.18 26.59 6.59
CA LEU A 511 -8.21 26.49 8.06
C LEU A 511 -6.82 26.16 8.63
N LEU A 512 -6.09 25.23 8.00
CA LEU A 512 -4.73 24.82 8.40
C LEU A 512 -3.70 25.95 8.26
N SER A 513 -3.95 26.96 7.42
CA SER A 513 -3.08 28.14 7.34
C SER A 513 -3.12 29.02 8.62
N HIS A 514 -4.07 28.77 9.51
CA HIS A 514 -4.13 29.48 10.79
C HIS A 514 -3.26 28.79 11.86
N PRO A 515 -2.30 29.49 12.50
CA PRO A 515 -1.29 28.87 13.37
C PRO A 515 -1.83 28.15 14.62
N ALA A 516 -3.11 28.35 14.96
CA ALA A 516 -3.74 27.65 16.09
C ALA A 516 -4.53 26.39 15.65
N ILE A 517 -4.58 26.06 14.37
CA ILE A 517 -5.31 24.90 13.84
C ILE A 517 -4.31 23.84 13.41
N VAL A 518 -4.37 22.68 14.05
CA VAL A 518 -3.46 21.54 13.84
C VAL A 518 -4.02 20.57 12.81
N GLU A 519 -5.33 20.38 12.82
CA GLU A 519 -6.06 19.47 11.95
C GLU A 519 -7.44 20.03 11.64
N ALA A 520 -7.92 19.87 10.43
CA ALA A 520 -9.24 20.29 9.99
C ALA A 520 -9.86 19.16 9.16
N ALA A 521 -11.16 18.94 9.35
CA ALA A 521 -11.97 18.07 8.53
C ALA A 521 -13.27 18.78 8.18
N VAL A 522 -13.59 18.85 6.89
CA VAL A 522 -14.81 19.52 6.39
C VAL A 522 -15.80 18.48 5.92
N VAL A 523 -17.01 18.52 6.48
CA VAL A 523 -18.11 17.63 6.08
C VAL A 523 -19.32 18.44 5.64
N GLY A 524 -19.95 17.99 4.57
CA GLY A 524 -21.21 18.57 4.11
C GLY A 524 -22.35 18.24 5.10
N TYR A 525 -23.12 19.27 5.48
CA TYR A 525 -24.32 19.12 6.29
C TYR A 525 -25.56 19.61 5.52
N PRO A 526 -26.65 18.81 5.41
CA PRO A 526 -27.86 19.22 4.72
C PRO A 526 -28.49 20.45 5.39
N HIS A 527 -28.64 21.54 4.63
CA HIS A 527 -29.28 22.75 5.10
C HIS A 527 -30.51 23.08 4.22
N LYS A 528 -31.61 23.52 4.85
CA LYS A 528 -32.90 23.74 4.15
C LYS A 528 -32.87 24.85 3.09
N VAL A 529 -31.87 25.72 3.09
CA VAL A 529 -31.77 26.91 2.22
C VAL A 529 -30.45 26.98 1.45
N LYS A 530 -29.42 26.27 1.90
CA LYS A 530 -28.07 26.29 1.29
C LYS A 530 -27.68 24.93 0.80
#